data_a7ce59d3b4c629057e2995e5dee264e7
#
_entry.id   a7ce59d3b4c629057e2995e5dee264e7
#
_cell.length_a   1.000
_cell.length_b   1.000
_cell.length_c   1.000
_cell.angle_alpha   90.00
_cell.angle_beta   90.00
_cell.angle_gamma   90.00
#
_symmetry.space_group_name_H-M   'P 1'
#
loop_
_entity.id
_entity.type
_entity.pdbx_description
1 polymer ?
#
loop_
_entity_poly.entity_id
_entity_poly.type
_entity_poly.pdbx_seq_one_letter_code
_entity_poly.pdbx_strand_id
1 'polypeptide(L)'
;MVVAIRRVSFAAALALLIMFSTIFETGYILDEPASFSVEDEGQTIDNSSTNWSAHLPVWNVGDLWTYTAVLDGQSLVDGSSELDGAELDLLYGTATLQVMGVEELIIGEEIIPVYRTVTSAVVVGDGRDVPAPIIGSVDGYLTAALVLTEYFRIGDLALIEYDKHIVMTFTAEISFIEQTVDIADFIEYGAYSPPLEFYDFPLAMNESWNSVTNLTKTYSGSSDVVSLPGEPEYFDQEWQFLVNATGDGGFSSCENSTKLWQTNSDGEVEEWRWWCPEVNHYSSRWTSDIALGGVNAELTLISYQPATNVMSVIVEINPSSSPLNSEVDCWVNITDSSGDNISGKSGYVYLTGVNRTSFTTSDNGSAYIRLKVGNTMDDTPTSDDWATHGVVAYLHSDQSVGTVTLTLEGSAIGGLLRQEANRFAAQAGEITFLLDGQFESSFRY
;
A
#
# COMPACT_ATOMS: atom_id res chain seq x y z
N MET A 1 -50.86 13.76 0.94
CA MET A 1 -50.10 14.88 0.38
C MET A 1 -48.66 14.74 0.87
N VAL A 2 -47.84 14.07 0.09
CA VAL A 2 -46.45 13.77 0.45
C VAL A 2 -45.61 14.93 -0.10
N VAL A 3 -45.03 15.69 0.79
CA VAL A 3 -44.12 16.77 0.43
C VAL A 3 -42.76 16.12 0.11
N ALA A 4 -42.39 16.09 -1.17
CA ALA A 4 -41.05 15.72 -1.61
C ALA A 4 -40.13 16.92 -1.29
N ILE A 5 -39.30 16.75 -0.25
CA ILE A 5 -38.21 17.67 0.03
C ILE A 5 -37.13 17.39 -1.03
N ARG A 6 -36.99 18.29 -2.00
CA ARG A 6 -35.87 18.30 -2.93
C ARG A 6 -34.60 18.54 -2.11
N ARG A 7 -33.67 17.61 -2.18
CA ARG A 7 -32.29 17.87 -1.78
C ARG A 7 -31.74 18.99 -2.65
N VAL A 8 -31.53 20.15 -2.06
CA VAL A 8 -30.79 21.25 -2.68
C VAL A 8 -29.34 20.92 -2.42
N SER A 9 -28.56 20.57 -3.44
CA SER A 9 -27.11 20.35 -3.27
C SER A 9 -26.47 21.67 -2.83
N PHE A 10 -25.44 21.56 -2.01
CA PHE A 10 -24.63 22.70 -1.56
C PHE A 10 -24.14 23.53 -2.77
N ALA A 11 -23.74 22.86 -3.85
CA ALA A 11 -23.35 23.45 -5.12
C ALA A 11 -24.48 24.31 -5.76
N ALA A 12 -25.74 23.91 -5.64
CA ALA A 12 -26.85 24.70 -6.18
C ALA A 12 -27.16 25.96 -5.35
N ALA A 13 -26.87 25.91 -4.05
CA ALA A 13 -26.98 27.10 -3.17
C ALA A 13 -25.77 28.03 -3.38
N LEU A 14 -24.57 27.50 -3.63
CA LEU A 14 -23.35 28.23 -3.94
C LEU A 14 -23.44 28.93 -5.31
N ALA A 15 -23.97 28.25 -6.35
CA ALA A 15 -24.12 28.79 -7.69
C ALA A 15 -25.05 30.03 -7.72
N LEU A 16 -25.97 30.15 -6.77
CA LEU A 16 -26.82 31.35 -6.65
C LEU A 16 -26.06 32.54 -6.04
N LEU A 17 -25.01 32.31 -5.25
CA LEU A 17 -24.19 33.36 -4.61
C LEU A 17 -23.14 33.95 -5.56
N ILE A 18 -22.62 33.15 -6.50
CA ILE A 18 -21.59 33.55 -7.48
C ILE A 18 -22.13 34.63 -8.45
N MET A 19 -23.43 34.77 -8.62
CA MET A 19 -23.99 35.80 -9.48
C MET A 19 -24.02 37.21 -8.86
N PHE A 20 -23.59 37.38 -7.61
CA PHE A 20 -23.64 38.67 -6.92
C PHE A 20 -22.32 39.27 -6.45
N SER A 21 -21.17 38.61 -6.68
CA SER A 21 -19.87 39.14 -6.23
C SER A 21 -18.86 39.38 -7.36
N THR A 22 -19.23 40.15 -8.35
CA THR A 22 -18.23 40.89 -9.13
C THR A 22 -18.15 42.29 -8.57
N ILE A 23 -17.05 42.59 -7.88
CA ILE A 23 -16.33 43.88 -7.68
C ILE A 23 -15.61 43.81 -6.32
N PHE A 24 -14.31 43.58 -6.34
CA PHE A 24 -13.26 44.36 -5.67
C PHE A 24 -11.92 43.55 -5.73
N GLU A 25 -11.05 43.97 -6.65
CA GLU A 25 -9.64 43.73 -6.60
C GLU A 25 -9.00 44.55 -5.48
N THR A 26 -8.30 43.92 -4.55
CA THR A 26 -7.16 44.55 -3.87
C THR A 26 -6.15 43.46 -3.54
N GLY A 27 -4.93 43.60 -4.14
CA GLY A 27 -3.82 42.68 -3.95
C GLY A 27 -3.29 42.71 -2.53
N TYR A 28 -2.99 41.54 -2.04
CA TYR A 28 -2.10 41.32 -0.89
C TYR A 28 -0.95 40.40 -1.26
N ILE A 29 0.23 40.82 -0.80
CA ILE A 29 1.53 40.16 -0.95
C ILE A 29 1.49 38.87 -0.14
N LEU A 30 1.77 37.76 -0.80
CA LEU A 30 1.94 36.46 -0.14
C LEU A 30 3.23 36.48 0.68
N ASP A 31 3.13 36.33 1.99
CA ASP A 31 4.22 35.91 2.85
C ASP A 31 4.52 34.43 2.60
N GLU A 32 5.80 34.10 2.51
CA GLU A 32 6.26 32.72 2.29
C GLU A 32 5.73 31.77 3.38
N PRO A 33 5.26 30.57 3.02
CA PRO A 33 4.87 29.57 4.00
C PRO A 33 6.11 29.15 4.81
N ALA A 34 5.93 29.09 6.12
CA ALA A 34 6.94 28.61 7.05
C ALA A 34 7.41 27.21 6.65
N SER A 35 8.64 27.08 6.24
CA SER A 35 9.30 25.82 5.97
C SER A 35 9.29 24.94 7.23
N PHE A 36 8.58 23.83 7.19
CA PHE A 36 8.68 22.79 8.19
C PHE A 36 10.09 22.18 8.06
N SER A 37 10.99 22.56 8.94
CA SER A 37 12.31 21.97 8.99
C SER A 37 12.17 20.57 9.61
N VAL A 38 12.35 19.54 8.80
CA VAL A 38 12.68 18.21 9.31
C VAL A 38 14.02 18.36 10.03
N GLU A 39 14.01 18.37 11.35
CA GLU A 39 15.22 18.27 12.14
C GLU A 39 15.82 16.89 11.90
N ASP A 40 16.87 16.85 11.10
CA ASP A 40 17.75 15.71 10.91
C ASP A 40 18.50 15.50 12.24
N GLU A 41 17.88 14.75 13.16
CA GLU A 41 18.60 14.23 14.32
C GLU A 41 19.59 13.19 13.82
N GLY A 42 20.79 13.64 13.52
CA GLY A 42 21.94 12.82 13.17
C GLY A 42 22.22 11.78 14.26
N GLN A 43 21.54 10.65 14.19
CA GLN A 43 21.89 9.47 14.98
C GLN A 43 23.22 8.92 14.45
N THR A 44 24.23 8.94 15.30
CA THR A 44 25.50 8.25 15.06
C THR A 44 25.23 6.76 14.85
N ILE A 45 25.42 6.30 13.62
CA ILE A 45 25.32 4.89 13.24
C ILE A 45 26.40 4.12 14.01
N ASP A 46 25.97 3.34 15.00
CA ASP A 46 26.83 2.35 15.65
C ASP A 46 26.99 1.19 14.67
N ASN A 47 28.16 1.07 14.07
CA ASN A 47 28.53 0.04 13.09
C ASN A 47 28.69 -1.37 13.74
N SER A 48 27.78 -1.77 14.59
CA SER A 48 27.64 -3.20 14.96
C SER A 48 26.76 -3.86 13.91
N SER A 49 27.38 -4.59 12.99
CA SER A 49 26.75 -5.33 11.88
C SER A 49 25.82 -6.44 12.38
N THR A 50 24.64 -6.09 12.84
CA THR A 50 23.49 -6.99 12.84
C THR A 50 22.74 -6.74 11.54
N ASN A 51 22.83 -7.69 10.61
CA ASN A 51 22.00 -7.70 9.41
C ASN A 51 20.55 -7.92 9.85
N TRP A 52 19.85 -6.86 10.20
CA TRP A 52 18.41 -6.91 10.40
C TRP A 52 17.76 -7.06 9.02
N SER A 53 17.06 -8.16 8.81
CA SER A 53 16.21 -8.34 7.66
C SER A 53 14.82 -8.75 8.14
N ALA A 54 13.81 -8.01 7.70
CA ALA A 54 12.42 -8.42 7.88
C ALA A 54 12.07 -9.41 6.76
N HIS A 55 11.60 -10.60 7.14
CA HIS A 55 11.15 -11.60 6.19
C HIS A 55 9.71 -11.36 5.75
N LEU A 56 9.32 -11.96 4.62
CA LEU A 56 7.94 -11.96 4.14
C LEU A 56 7.00 -12.44 5.26
N PRO A 57 6.04 -11.59 5.68
CA PRO A 57 5.13 -11.93 6.76
C PRO A 57 4.04 -12.91 6.32
N VAL A 58 3.48 -13.62 7.27
CA VAL A 58 2.21 -14.34 7.11
C VAL A 58 1.13 -13.57 7.88
N TRP A 59 0.13 -13.08 7.18
CA TRP A 59 -1.07 -12.53 7.79
C TRP A 59 -2.13 -13.60 7.96
N ASN A 60 -2.75 -13.63 9.11
CA ASN A 60 -3.85 -14.56 9.38
C ASN A 60 -5.18 -13.82 9.29
N VAL A 61 -6.18 -14.48 8.75
CA VAL A 61 -7.54 -13.92 8.72
C VAL A 61 -8.01 -13.66 10.15
N GLY A 62 -8.32 -12.40 10.43
CA GLY A 62 -8.66 -11.92 11.76
C GLY A 62 -7.56 -11.15 12.48
N ASP A 63 -6.32 -11.10 11.94
CA ASP A 63 -5.30 -10.17 12.44
C ASP A 63 -5.86 -8.74 12.37
N LEU A 64 -5.69 -7.99 13.47
CA LEU A 64 -6.26 -6.65 13.64
C LEU A 64 -5.23 -5.69 14.22
N TRP A 65 -4.98 -4.61 13.50
CA TRP A 65 -4.14 -3.49 13.94
C TRP A 65 -5.03 -2.27 14.18
N THR A 66 -4.79 -1.55 15.28
CA THR A 66 -5.48 -0.31 15.59
C THR A 66 -4.47 0.82 15.71
N TYR A 67 -4.75 1.93 15.02
CA TYR A 67 -3.89 3.10 14.93
C TYR A 67 -4.60 4.32 15.49
N THR A 68 -3.84 5.26 16.07
CA THR A 68 -4.25 6.66 16.06
C THR A 68 -4.07 7.19 14.63
N ALA A 69 -5.00 8.04 14.20
CA ALA A 69 -4.97 8.70 12.90
C ALA A 69 -4.99 10.21 13.09
N VAL A 70 -4.08 10.89 12.41
CA VAL A 70 -4.04 12.36 12.34
C VAL A 70 -4.07 12.74 10.87
N LEU A 71 -4.98 13.63 10.50
CA LEU A 71 -5.16 14.12 9.14
C LEU A 71 -4.99 15.63 9.14
N ASP A 72 -4.22 16.16 8.18
CA ASP A 72 -4.07 17.60 8.01
C ASP A 72 -5.31 18.17 7.29
N GLY A 73 -6.21 18.76 8.09
CA GLY A 73 -7.45 19.35 7.57
C GLY A 73 -7.20 20.56 6.66
N GLN A 74 -6.14 21.33 6.91
CA GLN A 74 -5.86 22.54 6.12
C GLN A 74 -5.50 22.20 4.67
N SER A 75 -4.85 21.07 4.41
CA SER A 75 -4.56 20.64 3.04
C SER A 75 -5.82 20.36 2.20
N LEU A 76 -6.95 20.00 2.84
CA LEU A 76 -8.25 19.88 2.15
C LEU A 76 -8.80 21.26 1.73
N VAL A 77 -8.61 22.27 2.57
CA VAL A 77 -9.03 23.64 2.27
C VAL A 77 -8.21 24.23 1.14
N ASP A 78 -6.88 24.08 1.24
CA ASP A 78 -5.93 24.65 0.27
C ASP A 78 -6.12 24.07 -1.15
N GLY A 79 -6.62 22.83 -1.23
CA GLY A 79 -6.96 22.16 -2.49
C GLY A 79 -8.32 22.55 -3.09
N SER A 80 -9.18 23.30 -2.35
CA SER A 80 -10.57 23.60 -2.73
C SER A 80 -10.84 25.09 -2.81
N SER A 81 -11.13 25.60 -4.01
CA SER A 81 -11.57 27.00 -4.17
C SER A 81 -12.93 27.30 -3.51
N GLU A 82 -13.69 26.27 -3.15
CA GLU A 82 -15.01 26.40 -2.52
C GLU A 82 -14.92 26.60 -1.01
N LEU A 83 -13.76 26.26 -0.43
CA LEU A 83 -13.45 26.43 0.98
C LEU A 83 -12.48 27.61 1.23
N ASP A 84 -12.29 28.49 0.24
CA ASP A 84 -11.38 29.64 0.35
C ASP A 84 -11.73 30.50 1.56
N GLY A 85 -10.71 30.70 2.43
CA GLY A 85 -10.84 31.42 3.69
C GLY A 85 -11.31 30.57 4.89
N ALA A 86 -11.62 29.31 4.71
CA ALA A 86 -11.86 28.41 5.84
C ALA A 86 -10.53 28.02 6.52
N GLU A 87 -10.60 27.78 7.82
CA GLU A 87 -9.51 27.20 8.61
C GLU A 87 -9.97 25.84 9.15
N LEU A 88 -9.26 24.76 8.82
CA LEU A 88 -9.47 23.44 9.40
C LEU A 88 -8.29 23.06 10.28
N ASP A 89 -8.58 22.70 11.52
CA ASP A 89 -7.58 22.15 12.43
C ASP A 89 -7.17 20.71 12.00
N LEU A 90 -6.16 20.16 12.64
CA LEU A 90 -5.84 18.74 12.46
C LEU A 90 -7.05 17.89 12.88
N LEU A 91 -7.39 16.90 12.07
CA LEU A 91 -8.41 15.93 12.39
C LEU A 91 -7.78 14.74 13.12
N TYR A 92 -8.36 14.37 14.23
CA TYR A 92 -7.88 13.27 15.09
C TYR A 92 -8.89 12.15 15.14
N GLY A 93 -8.39 10.92 15.18
CA GLY A 93 -9.27 9.76 15.31
C GLY A 93 -8.54 8.44 15.40
N THR A 94 -9.22 7.40 14.98
CA THR A 94 -8.68 6.04 14.98
C THR A 94 -8.89 5.38 13.62
N ALA A 95 -7.94 4.53 13.26
CA ALA A 95 -8.04 3.63 12.12
C ALA A 95 -7.85 2.19 12.60
N THR A 96 -8.63 1.27 12.04
CA THR A 96 -8.46 -0.17 12.25
C THR A 96 -8.21 -0.83 10.91
N LEU A 97 -7.18 -1.67 10.83
CA LEU A 97 -6.89 -2.50 9.67
C LEU A 97 -7.08 -3.96 10.08
N GLN A 98 -7.83 -4.73 9.29
CA GLN A 98 -8.10 -6.13 9.54
C GLN A 98 -7.90 -6.97 8.28
N VAL A 99 -7.30 -8.15 8.43
CA VAL A 99 -7.27 -9.17 7.38
C VAL A 99 -8.62 -9.89 7.35
N MET A 100 -9.37 -9.70 6.28
CA MET A 100 -10.73 -10.20 6.14
C MET A 100 -10.82 -11.56 5.44
N GLY A 101 -9.80 -11.90 4.62
CA GLY A 101 -9.83 -13.16 3.88
C GLY A 101 -8.60 -13.41 3.05
N VAL A 102 -8.48 -14.67 2.62
CA VAL A 102 -7.57 -15.13 1.58
C VAL A 102 -8.43 -15.43 0.36
N GLU A 103 -8.20 -14.70 -0.72
CA GLU A 103 -9.00 -14.75 -1.94
C GLU A 103 -8.13 -15.07 -3.16
N GLU A 104 -8.76 -15.24 -4.31
CA GLU A 104 -8.08 -15.47 -5.58
C GLU A 104 -8.53 -14.41 -6.58
N LEU A 105 -7.59 -13.66 -7.12
CA LEU A 105 -7.84 -12.76 -8.24
C LEU A 105 -7.37 -13.40 -9.55
N ILE A 106 -8.09 -13.12 -10.63
CA ILE A 106 -7.73 -13.58 -11.98
C ILE A 106 -7.24 -12.37 -12.76
N ILE A 107 -5.94 -12.36 -13.05
CA ILE A 107 -5.31 -11.30 -13.85
C ILE A 107 -4.77 -11.94 -15.12
N GLY A 108 -5.40 -11.63 -16.24
CA GLY A 108 -5.11 -12.32 -17.51
C GLY A 108 -5.43 -13.82 -17.41
N GLU A 109 -4.42 -14.67 -17.48
CA GLU A 109 -4.54 -16.14 -17.37
C GLU A 109 -4.04 -16.65 -16.01
N GLU A 110 -3.51 -15.80 -15.16
CA GLU A 110 -2.97 -16.16 -13.85
C GLU A 110 -4.01 -16.06 -12.75
N ILE A 111 -3.98 -17.01 -11.80
CA ILE A 111 -4.79 -17.00 -10.59
C ILE A 111 -3.86 -16.70 -9.42
N ILE A 112 -4.01 -15.51 -8.87
CA ILE A 112 -3.14 -14.94 -7.86
C ILE A 112 -3.80 -15.02 -6.50
N PRO A 113 -3.19 -15.68 -5.50
CA PRO A 113 -3.68 -15.65 -4.13
C PRO A 113 -3.40 -14.30 -3.49
N VAL A 114 -4.40 -13.72 -2.85
CA VAL A 114 -4.33 -12.39 -2.25
C VAL A 114 -4.88 -12.39 -0.83
N TYR A 115 -4.33 -11.51 0.00
CA TYR A 115 -4.99 -11.07 1.21
C TYR A 115 -5.97 -9.95 0.86
N ARG A 116 -7.22 -10.08 1.31
CA ARG A 116 -8.15 -8.98 1.36
C ARG A 116 -8.11 -8.34 2.74
N THR A 117 -7.70 -7.08 2.80
CA THR A 117 -7.70 -6.28 4.03
C THR A 117 -8.79 -5.23 3.97
N VAL A 118 -9.24 -4.77 5.13
CA VAL A 118 -10.15 -3.63 5.24
C VAL A 118 -9.62 -2.70 6.31
N THR A 119 -9.38 -1.47 5.91
CA THR A 119 -9.09 -0.35 6.81
C THR A 119 -10.35 0.47 7.01
N SER A 120 -10.74 0.71 8.25
CA SER A 120 -11.82 1.62 8.61
C SER A 120 -11.29 2.71 9.51
N ALA A 121 -11.48 3.97 9.13
CA ALA A 121 -11.03 5.12 9.88
C ALA A 121 -12.14 6.16 10.05
N VAL A 122 -12.12 6.86 11.19
CA VAL A 122 -12.97 8.04 11.43
C VAL A 122 -12.10 9.06 12.14
N VAL A 123 -12.07 10.28 11.60
CA VAL A 123 -11.36 11.43 12.17
C VAL A 123 -12.27 12.64 12.25
N VAL A 124 -12.05 13.48 13.25
CA VAL A 124 -12.83 14.71 13.50
C VAL A 124 -11.89 15.85 13.83
N GLY A 125 -12.17 17.03 13.31
CA GLY A 125 -11.44 18.26 13.60
C GLY A 125 -12.32 19.50 13.50
N ASP A 126 -11.96 20.53 14.25
CA ASP A 126 -12.70 21.79 14.25
C ASP A 126 -12.45 22.57 12.96
N GLY A 127 -13.50 23.24 12.48
CA GLY A 127 -13.45 24.12 11.32
C GLY A 127 -13.99 25.50 11.69
N ARG A 128 -13.29 26.54 11.23
CA ARG A 128 -13.65 27.94 11.44
C ARG A 128 -13.79 28.67 10.12
N ASP A 129 -14.64 29.68 10.12
CA ASP A 129 -14.91 30.52 8.95
C ASP A 129 -15.26 29.72 7.67
N VAL A 130 -15.83 28.51 7.84
CA VAL A 130 -16.26 27.68 6.71
C VAL A 130 -17.36 28.38 5.92
N PRO A 131 -17.18 28.63 4.61
CA PRO A 131 -18.15 29.31 3.81
C PRO A 131 -19.53 28.64 3.84
N ALA A 132 -20.56 29.38 4.24
CA ALA A 132 -21.93 28.91 4.28
C ALA A 132 -22.85 29.83 3.47
N PRO A 133 -23.57 29.27 2.50
CA PRO A 133 -24.50 30.08 1.69
C PRO A 133 -25.50 30.81 2.57
N ILE A 134 -25.75 32.10 2.24
CA ILE A 134 -26.76 32.98 2.89
C ILE A 134 -26.31 33.57 4.23
N ILE A 135 -25.52 32.87 5.07
CA ILE A 135 -25.15 33.34 6.41
C ILE A 135 -23.70 33.82 6.52
N GLY A 136 -22.92 33.68 5.44
CA GLY A 136 -21.53 34.12 5.37
C GLY A 136 -20.56 32.99 5.71
N SER A 137 -20.07 32.92 6.93
CA SER A 137 -19.24 31.82 7.41
C SER A 137 -19.79 31.21 8.70
N VAL A 138 -19.42 29.99 8.99
CA VAL A 138 -19.85 29.26 10.19
C VAL A 138 -18.67 28.49 10.78
N ASP A 139 -18.70 28.38 12.11
CA ASP A 139 -17.82 27.47 12.85
C ASP A 139 -18.53 26.14 13.07
N GLY A 140 -17.74 25.06 13.16
CA GLY A 140 -18.28 23.74 13.35
C GLY A 140 -17.15 22.69 13.42
N TYR A 141 -17.47 21.46 13.04
CA TYR A 141 -16.48 20.40 12.96
C TYR A 141 -16.68 19.54 11.70
N LEU A 142 -15.56 19.14 11.11
CA LEU A 142 -15.50 18.21 10.00
C LEU A 142 -15.35 16.80 10.57
N THR A 143 -16.15 15.86 10.07
CA THR A 143 -15.98 14.44 10.28
C THR A 143 -15.65 13.78 8.94
N ALA A 144 -14.53 13.07 8.87
CA ALA A 144 -14.17 12.27 7.71
C ALA A 144 -14.11 10.79 8.10
N ALA A 145 -14.80 9.95 7.32
CA ALA A 145 -14.81 8.50 7.46
C ALA A 145 -14.26 7.85 6.19
N LEU A 146 -13.43 6.84 6.38
CA LEU A 146 -12.81 6.05 5.30
C LEU A 146 -13.09 4.57 5.53
N VAL A 147 -13.49 3.87 4.47
CA VAL A 147 -13.41 2.41 4.38
C VAL A 147 -12.57 2.09 3.14
N LEU A 148 -11.43 1.46 3.35
CA LEU A 148 -10.48 1.09 2.30
C LEU A 148 -10.34 -0.43 2.29
N THR A 149 -10.73 -1.06 1.19
CA THR A 149 -10.49 -2.48 0.92
C THR A 149 -9.29 -2.60 -0.01
N GLU A 150 -8.30 -3.39 0.36
CA GLU A 150 -7.09 -3.58 -0.43
C GLU A 150 -6.84 -5.07 -0.67
N TYR A 151 -6.29 -5.39 -1.85
CA TYR A 151 -5.95 -6.75 -2.25
C TYR A 151 -4.44 -6.85 -2.49
N PHE A 152 -3.76 -7.50 -1.54
CA PHE A 152 -2.31 -7.69 -1.57
C PHE A 152 -1.95 -9.09 -2.05
N ARG A 153 -1.07 -9.19 -3.03
CA ARG A 153 -0.49 -10.46 -3.45
C ARG A 153 0.28 -11.10 -2.28
N ILE A 154 0.00 -12.37 -1.97
CA ILE A 154 0.55 -12.98 -0.75
C ILE A 154 2.07 -13.17 -0.83
N GLY A 155 2.61 -13.40 -2.04
CA GLY A 155 4.01 -13.73 -2.23
C GLY A 155 5.02 -12.61 -1.96
N ASP A 156 4.57 -11.35 -1.90
CA ASP A 156 5.43 -10.16 -1.76
C ASP A 156 4.71 -8.95 -1.16
N LEU A 157 3.43 -9.04 -0.88
CA LEU A 157 2.55 -7.96 -0.45
C LEU A 157 2.41 -6.81 -1.47
N ALA A 158 2.62 -7.09 -2.76
CA ALA A 158 2.33 -6.11 -3.80
C ALA A 158 0.83 -5.82 -3.87
N LEU A 159 0.47 -4.52 -3.94
CA LEU A 159 -0.92 -4.08 -4.03
C LEU A 159 -1.42 -4.23 -5.47
N ILE A 160 -2.49 -5.00 -5.65
CA ILE A 160 -3.10 -5.25 -6.97
C ILE A 160 -4.20 -4.25 -7.26
N GLU A 161 -5.15 -4.13 -6.34
CA GLU A 161 -6.29 -3.23 -6.48
C GLU A 161 -6.83 -2.80 -5.13
N TYR A 162 -7.58 -1.72 -5.12
CA TYR A 162 -8.26 -1.23 -3.94
C TYR A 162 -9.62 -0.61 -4.25
N ASP A 163 -10.48 -0.56 -3.24
CA ASP A 163 -11.76 0.13 -3.22
C ASP A 163 -11.78 1.04 -1.99
N LYS A 164 -11.88 2.35 -2.19
CA LYS A 164 -11.79 3.37 -1.17
C LYS A 164 -13.08 4.20 -1.12
N HIS A 165 -13.88 4.00 -0.08
CA HIS A 165 -15.09 4.75 0.17
C HIS A 165 -14.83 5.86 1.18
N ILE A 166 -15.07 7.10 0.80
CA ILE A 166 -14.87 8.30 1.60
C ILE A 166 -16.20 8.98 1.83
N VAL A 167 -16.50 9.27 3.09
CA VAL A 167 -17.65 10.06 3.51
C VAL A 167 -17.17 11.23 4.34
N MET A 168 -17.55 12.45 3.97
CA MET A 168 -17.23 13.66 4.74
C MET A 168 -18.49 14.44 5.04
N THR A 169 -18.63 14.86 6.30
CA THR A 169 -19.74 15.69 6.76
C THR A 169 -19.22 16.87 7.57
N PHE A 170 -19.85 18.02 7.40
CA PHE A 170 -19.59 19.18 8.25
C PHE A 170 -20.79 19.46 9.13
N THR A 171 -20.58 19.59 10.44
CA THR A 171 -21.62 19.94 11.39
C THR A 171 -21.36 21.33 11.95
N ALA A 172 -22.25 22.26 11.65
CA ALA A 172 -22.19 23.64 12.13
C ALA A 172 -23.18 23.86 13.28
N GLU A 173 -22.80 24.69 14.26
CA GLU A 173 -23.69 25.19 15.29
C GLU A 173 -24.24 26.58 14.88
N ILE A 174 -25.52 26.63 14.50
CA ILE A 174 -26.18 27.85 14.09
C ILE A 174 -27.26 28.19 15.11
N SER A 175 -27.04 29.23 15.92
CA SER A 175 -28.03 29.73 16.87
C SER A 175 -28.61 28.62 17.78
N PHE A 176 -27.78 27.78 18.37
CA PHE A 176 -28.12 26.65 19.24
C PHE A 176 -28.76 25.42 18.55
N ILE A 177 -28.69 25.36 17.23
CA ILE A 177 -29.13 24.19 16.43
C ILE A 177 -27.93 23.66 15.69
N GLU A 178 -27.59 22.36 15.93
CA GLU A 178 -26.62 21.66 15.11
C GLU A 178 -27.24 21.29 13.76
N GLN A 179 -26.55 21.62 12.70
CA GLN A 179 -26.93 21.24 11.34
C GLN A 179 -25.77 20.54 10.67
N THR A 180 -25.98 19.28 10.27
CA THR A 180 -25.01 18.49 9.53
C THR A 180 -25.31 18.53 8.04
N VAL A 181 -24.26 18.70 7.24
CA VAL A 181 -24.30 18.72 5.78
C VAL A 181 -23.33 17.67 5.26
N ASP A 182 -23.78 16.88 4.29
CA ASP A 182 -22.90 15.95 3.58
C ASP A 182 -22.04 16.77 2.59
N ILE A 183 -20.70 16.63 2.68
CA ILE A 183 -19.74 17.33 1.82
C ILE A 183 -19.26 16.40 0.71
N ALA A 184 -19.00 15.13 1.04
CA ALA A 184 -18.58 14.13 0.09
C ALA A 184 -19.09 12.74 0.49
N ASP A 185 -19.49 11.97 -0.51
CA ASP A 185 -19.83 10.55 -0.41
C ASP A 185 -19.50 9.90 -1.75
N PHE A 186 -18.29 9.32 -1.84
CA PHE A 186 -17.84 8.74 -3.09
C PHE A 186 -16.92 7.52 -2.87
N ILE A 187 -16.86 6.72 -3.90
CA ILE A 187 -16.00 5.54 -3.99
C ILE A 187 -14.96 5.81 -5.08
N GLU A 188 -13.69 5.59 -4.77
CA GLU A 188 -12.58 5.50 -5.69
C GLU A 188 -12.14 4.05 -5.77
N TYR A 189 -12.20 3.47 -6.96
CA TYR A 189 -11.58 2.16 -7.26
C TYR A 189 -10.29 2.40 -8.01
N GLY A 190 -9.21 1.70 -7.61
CA GLY A 190 -7.91 1.75 -8.25
C GLY A 190 -7.37 0.35 -8.53
N ALA A 191 -6.76 0.17 -9.70
CA ALA A 191 -6.10 -1.08 -10.09
C ALA A 191 -4.72 -0.81 -10.68
N TYR A 192 -3.73 -1.57 -10.22
CA TYR A 192 -2.33 -1.48 -10.62
C TYR A 192 -1.95 -2.56 -11.62
N SER A 193 -1.19 -2.19 -12.66
CA SER A 193 -0.66 -3.13 -13.65
C SER A 193 0.72 -2.70 -14.15
N PRO A 194 1.81 -3.41 -13.78
CA PRO A 194 1.87 -4.52 -12.82
C PRO A 194 1.46 -4.10 -11.40
N PRO A 195 1.27 -5.06 -10.46
CA PRO A 195 1.01 -4.75 -9.05
C PRO A 195 2.06 -3.82 -8.44
N LEU A 196 1.65 -2.93 -7.53
CA LEU A 196 2.55 -1.98 -6.89
C LEU A 196 3.31 -2.65 -5.73
N GLU A 197 4.60 -2.81 -5.88
CA GLU A 197 5.48 -3.38 -4.86
C GLU A 197 5.95 -2.31 -3.88
N PHE A 198 5.36 -2.34 -2.68
CA PHE A 198 5.79 -1.50 -1.56
C PHE A 198 6.98 -2.08 -0.81
N TYR A 199 7.22 -3.38 -0.91
CA TYR A 199 8.20 -4.11 -0.13
C TYR A 199 8.97 -5.08 -1.03
N ASP A 200 10.28 -5.12 -0.88
CA ASP A 200 11.15 -6.13 -1.47
C ASP A 200 11.73 -7.00 -0.33
N PHE A 201 10.97 -8.04 0.04
CA PHE A 201 11.36 -8.92 1.14
C PHE A 201 12.45 -9.93 0.73
N PRO A 202 13.48 -10.13 1.59
CA PRO A 202 13.66 -9.62 2.95
C PRO A 202 14.19 -8.18 2.97
N LEU A 203 13.60 -7.29 3.76
CA LEU A 203 14.02 -5.90 3.87
C LEU A 203 15.38 -5.80 4.57
N ALA A 204 16.37 -5.25 3.90
CA ALA A 204 17.71 -5.06 4.43
C ALA A 204 18.12 -3.58 4.43
N MET A 205 18.94 -3.18 5.40
CA MET A 205 19.42 -1.80 5.50
C MET A 205 20.18 -1.35 4.26
N ASN A 206 19.87 -0.17 3.74
CA ASN A 206 20.36 0.43 2.48
C ASN A 206 19.92 -0.29 1.20
N GLU A 207 18.96 -1.19 1.30
CA GLU A 207 18.31 -1.76 0.13
C GLU A 207 17.45 -0.72 -0.57
N SER A 208 17.42 -0.76 -1.89
CA SER A 208 16.60 0.15 -2.69
C SER A 208 16.10 -0.54 -3.95
N TRP A 209 14.87 -0.27 -4.32
CA TRP A 209 14.25 -0.77 -5.55
C TRP A 209 13.37 0.29 -6.20
N ASN A 210 13.02 0.06 -7.45
CA ASN A 210 12.08 0.89 -8.18
C ASN A 210 10.85 0.06 -8.52
N SER A 211 9.66 0.62 -8.34
CA SER A 211 8.41 0.04 -8.80
C SER A 211 7.81 0.93 -9.88
N VAL A 212 7.58 0.37 -11.07
CA VAL A 212 6.95 1.06 -12.20
C VAL A 212 5.62 0.39 -12.48
N THR A 213 4.55 1.15 -12.40
CA THR A 213 3.19 0.62 -12.56
C THR A 213 2.27 1.62 -13.24
N ASN A 214 1.20 1.12 -13.85
CA ASN A 214 0.11 1.93 -14.36
C ASN A 214 -1.07 1.80 -13.40
N LEU A 215 -1.51 2.93 -12.84
CA LEU A 215 -2.70 2.98 -12.00
C LEU A 215 -3.89 3.45 -12.83
N THR A 216 -4.94 2.64 -12.86
CA THR A 216 -6.24 3.03 -13.41
C THR A 216 -7.18 3.36 -12.27
N LYS A 217 -7.73 4.57 -12.25
CA LYS A 217 -8.72 5.01 -11.26
C LYS A 217 -10.09 5.22 -11.88
N THR A 218 -11.14 4.85 -11.14
CA THR A 218 -12.53 5.17 -11.46
C THR A 218 -13.24 5.68 -10.23
N TYR A 219 -14.23 6.54 -10.43
CA TYR A 219 -14.95 7.20 -9.34
C TYR A 219 -16.45 7.01 -9.49
N SER A 220 -17.15 6.94 -8.36
CA SER A 220 -18.61 6.97 -8.29
C SER A 220 -19.07 7.68 -7.03
N GLY A 221 -20.24 8.33 -7.08
CA GLY A 221 -20.77 9.11 -5.96
C GLY A 221 -20.76 10.59 -6.24
N SER A 222 -20.59 11.42 -5.20
CA SER A 222 -20.60 12.89 -5.30
C SER A 222 -19.67 13.52 -4.29
N SER A 223 -19.10 14.67 -4.64
CA SER A 223 -18.33 15.51 -3.73
C SER A 223 -18.57 16.97 -4.08
N ASP A 224 -18.72 17.79 -3.04
CA ASP A 224 -18.83 19.25 -3.16
C ASP A 224 -17.45 19.94 -3.05
N VAL A 225 -16.40 19.22 -2.60
CA VAL A 225 -15.05 19.76 -2.39
C VAL A 225 -14.06 19.38 -3.49
N VAL A 226 -14.33 18.33 -4.24
CA VAL A 226 -13.52 17.91 -5.39
C VAL A 226 -14.38 17.50 -6.57
N SER A 227 -13.91 17.82 -7.77
CA SER A 227 -14.55 17.37 -9.00
C SER A 227 -14.16 15.92 -9.27
N LEU A 228 -15.14 15.01 -9.22
CA LEU A 228 -14.91 13.60 -9.55
C LEU A 228 -14.91 13.42 -11.07
N PRO A 229 -13.87 12.80 -11.64
CA PRO A 229 -13.84 12.44 -13.05
C PRO A 229 -14.96 11.47 -13.43
N GLY A 230 -15.63 11.72 -14.56
CA GLY A 230 -16.70 10.84 -15.06
C GLY A 230 -16.21 9.65 -15.88
N GLU A 231 -14.93 9.67 -16.29
CA GLU A 231 -14.28 8.65 -17.09
C GLU A 231 -13.07 8.12 -16.33
N PRO A 232 -12.61 6.89 -16.60
CA PRO A 232 -11.40 6.35 -15.98
C PRO A 232 -10.17 7.23 -16.22
N GLU A 233 -9.35 7.41 -15.20
CA GLU A 233 -8.07 8.08 -15.28
C GLU A 233 -6.93 7.06 -15.27
N TYR A 234 -5.84 7.37 -15.99
CA TYR A 234 -4.69 6.51 -16.16
C TYR A 234 -3.44 7.28 -15.75
N PHE A 235 -2.67 6.70 -14.82
CA PHE A 235 -1.46 7.30 -14.29
C PHE A 235 -0.28 6.33 -14.45
N ASP A 236 0.73 6.77 -15.18
CA ASP A 236 2.03 6.09 -15.17
C ASP A 236 2.75 6.51 -13.89
N GLN A 237 3.10 5.56 -13.04
CA GLN A 237 3.75 5.80 -11.76
C GLN A 237 5.12 5.14 -11.74
N GLU A 238 6.11 5.89 -11.28
CA GLU A 238 7.46 5.41 -11.00
C GLU A 238 7.83 5.81 -9.59
N TRP A 239 8.01 4.82 -8.73
CA TRP A 239 8.35 4.99 -7.34
C TRP A 239 9.73 4.45 -7.05
N GLN A 240 10.49 5.16 -6.21
CA GLN A 240 11.74 4.69 -5.66
C GLN A 240 11.54 4.40 -4.18
N PHE A 241 11.99 3.24 -3.74
CA PHE A 241 11.94 2.81 -2.36
C PHE A 241 13.34 2.68 -1.80
N LEU A 242 13.49 3.02 -0.53
CA LEU A 242 14.76 2.94 0.19
C LEU A 242 14.53 2.53 1.64
N VAL A 243 15.23 1.50 2.08
CA VAL A 243 15.37 1.16 3.50
C VAL A 243 16.48 2.03 4.09
N ASN A 244 16.10 3.11 4.80
CA ASN A 244 17.05 4.15 5.22
C ASN A 244 17.40 4.13 6.71
N ALA A 245 16.64 3.40 7.53
CA ALA A 245 16.91 3.29 8.97
C ALA A 245 16.40 1.97 9.55
N THR A 246 16.99 1.58 10.69
CA THR A 246 16.48 0.53 11.56
C THR A 246 16.44 1.07 12.99
N GLY A 247 15.44 0.67 13.79
CA GLY A 247 15.33 1.15 15.17
C GLY A 247 13.95 0.97 15.76
N ASP A 248 13.64 1.82 16.72
CA ASP A 248 12.36 1.83 17.41
C ASP A 248 11.26 2.40 16.50
N GLY A 249 10.26 1.58 16.19
CA GLY A 249 9.10 1.96 15.39
C GLY A 249 7.99 2.68 16.17
N GLY A 250 8.21 3.05 17.43
CA GLY A 250 7.25 3.79 18.25
C GLY A 250 6.19 2.94 18.96
N PHE A 251 6.10 1.65 18.67
CA PHE A 251 5.22 0.71 19.40
C PHE A 251 6.05 -0.21 20.28
N SER A 252 5.59 -0.51 21.49
CA SER A 252 6.39 -1.12 22.57
C SER A 252 7.06 -2.46 22.24
N SER A 253 6.60 -3.18 21.24
CA SER A 253 7.22 -4.42 20.76
C SER A 253 8.02 -4.24 19.46
N CYS A 254 8.12 -3.04 18.94
CA CYS A 254 8.70 -2.73 17.64
C CYS A 254 10.10 -2.08 17.75
N GLU A 255 10.95 -2.63 18.61
CA GLU A 255 12.31 -2.11 18.83
C GLU A 255 13.25 -2.35 17.62
N ASN A 256 12.89 -3.29 16.74
CA ASN A 256 13.69 -3.69 15.57
C ASN A 256 12.98 -3.40 14.25
N SER A 257 12.30 -2.27 14.18
CA SER A 257 11.58 -1.85 12.98
C SER A 257 12.53 -1.36 11.90
N THR A 258 12.06 -1.45 10.67
CA THR A 258 12.78 -0.99 9.48
C THR A 258 12.02 0.16 8.84
N LYS A 259 12.68 1.30 8.64
CA LYS A 259 12.06 2.47 8.01
C LYS A 259 12.25 2.43 6.50
N LEU A 260 11.13 2.48 5.80
CA LEU A 260 11.08 2.60 4.34
C LEU A 260 10.64 4.01 3.95
N TRP A 261 11.30 4.54 2.95
CA TRP A 261 10.88 5.75 2.25
C TRP A 261 10.42 5.40 0.84
N GLN A 262 9.35 6.05 0.43
CA GLN A 262 8.87 6.07 -0.94
C GLN A 262 9.04 7.48 -1.48
N THR A 263 9.72 7.62 -2.61
CA THR A 263 9.92 8.90 -3.28
C THR A 263 9.38 8.83 -4.71
N ASN A 264 8.93 9.98 -5.20
CA ASN A 264 8.57 10.14 -6.61
C ASN A 264 9.82 10.30 -7.50
N SER A 265 9.64 10.43 -8.81
CA SER A 265 10.71 10.61 -9.79
C SER A 265 11.55 11.89 -9.57
N ASP A 266 11.01 12.88 -8.87
CA ASP A 266 11.70 14.14 -8.53
C ASP A 266 12.51 14.01 -7.23
N GLY A 267 12.41 12.89 -6.53
CA GLY A 267 13.10 12.58 -5.28
C GLY A 267 12.39 13.16 -4.04
N GLU A 268 11.13 13.58 -4.17
CA GLU A 268 10.33 14.05 -3.05
C GLU A 268 9.75 12.86 -2.30
N VAL A 269 9.78 12.92 -0.96
CA VAL A 269 9.23 11.85 -0.11
C VAL A 269 7.70 11.98 -0.10
N GLU A 270 7.03 10.97 -0.63
CA GLU A 270 5.57 10.88 -0.68
C GLU A 270 5.00 10.03 0.46
N GLU A 271 5.80 9.10 0.93
CA GLU A 271 5.40 8.24 2.04
C GLU A 271 6.63 7.72 2.80
N TRP A 272 6.45 7.49 4.12
CA TRP A 272 7.36 6.65 4.88
C TRP A 272 6.58 5.70 5.81
N ARG A 273 7.20 4.53 6.09
CA ARG A 273 6.65 3.47 6.96
C ARG A 273 7.73 2.92 7.86
N TRP A 274 7.40 2.67 9.12
CA TRP A 274 8.19 1.83 10.00
C TRP A 274 7.61 0.42 10.01
N TRP A 275 8.22 -0.48 9.25
CA TRP A 275 7.85 -1.89 9.24
C TRP A 275 8.30 -2.55 10.54
N CYS A 276 7.39 -3.21 11.25
CA CYS A 276 7.63 -3.90 12.52
C CYS A 276 7.41 -5.41 12.35
N PRO A 277 8.48 -6.23 12.39
CA PRO A 277 8.37 -7.68 12.25
C PRO A 277 7.52 -8.34 13.33
N GLU A 278 7.52 -7.81 14.55
CA GLU A 278 6.80 -8.36 15.71
C GLU A 278 5.28 -8.30 15.57
N VAL A 279 4.79 -7.38 14.75
CA VAL A 279 3.35 -7.25 14.44
C VAL A 279 3.04 -7.56 12.98
N ASN A 280 4.05 -7.94 12.19
CA ASN A 280 3.93 -8.23 10.77
C ASN A 280 3.30 -7.11 9.93
N HIS A 281 3.46 -5.86 10.37
CA HIS A 281 2.89 -4.69 9.69
C HIS A 281 3.65 -3.41 10.08
N TYR A 282 3.28 -2.25 9.50
CA TYR A 282 3.89 -1.00 9.94
C TYR A 282 3.39 -0.60 11.35
N SER A 283 4.31 -0.09 12.16
CA SER A 283 4.00 0.51 13.46
C SER A 283 3.67 2.00 13.34
N SER A 284 4.21 2.67 12.32
CA SER A 284 3.82 4.03 11.95
C SER A 284 3.95 4.25 10.44
N ARG A 285 3.14 5.15 9.93
CA ARG A 285 3.08 5.51 8.51
C ARG A 285 2.72 6.98 8.38
N TRP A 286 3.42 7.68 7.52
CA TRP A 286 3.03 9.00 7.04
C TRP A 286 2.89 8.95 5.52
N THR A 287 1.91 9.66 4.98
CA THR A 287 1.69 9.76 3.53
C THR A 287 1.14 11.13 3.18
N SER A 288 1.52 11.64 2.02
CA SER A 288 1.02 12.91 1.44
C SER A 288 -0.22 12.73 0.59
N ASP A 289 -0.66 11.49 0.33
CA ASP A 289 -1.79 11.19 -0.58
C ASP A 289 -2.74 10.14 0.01
N ILE A 290 -3.48 10.52 1.08
CA ILE A 290 -4.46 9.59 1.64
C ILE A 290 -5.82 9.68 0.94
N ALA A 291 -6.18 10.86 0.44
CA ALA A 291 -7.47 11.09 -0.21
C ALA A 291 -7.42 12.35 -1.06
N LEU A 292 -7.88 12.27 -2.30
CA LEU A 292 -8.26 13.44 -3.11
C LEU A 292 -7.15 14.47 -3.41
N GLY A 293 -5.90 14.02 -3.57
CA GLY A 293 -4.86 14.89 -4.10
C GLY A 293 -4.18 15.77 -3.04
N GLY A 294 -3.40 15.16 -2.15
CA GLY A 294 -2.45 15.88 -1.34
C GLY A 294 -2.83 16.11 0.12
N VAL A 295 -3.64 15.24 0.71
CA VAL A 295 -3.92 15.32 2.15
C VAL A 295 -2.90 14.52 2.95
N ASN A 296 -2.15 15.21 3.80
CA ASN A 296 -1.19 14.57 4.70
C ASN A 296 -1.88 13.79 5.81
N ALA A 297 -1.43 12.57 6.04
CA ALA A 297 -1.93 11.75 7.13
C ALA A 297 -0.81 11.00 7.84
N GLU A 298 -0.97 10.83 9.14
CA GLU A 298 -0.08 10.05 9.99
C GLU A 298 -0.89 9.00 10.75
N LEU A 299 -0.39 7.76 10.73
CA LEU A 299 -0.92 6.63 11.47
C LEU A 299 0.14 6.12 12.45
N THR A 300 -0.23 5.93 13.72
CA THR A 300 0.65 5.35 14.73
C THR A 300 -0.05 4.20 15.43
N LEU A 301 0.57 3.02 15.43
CA LEU A 301 0.04 1.79 16.01
C LEU A 301 -0.14 1.94 17.54
N ILE A 302 -1.33 1.60 18.03
CA ILE A 302 -1.65 1.60 19.45
C ILE A 302 -2.05 0.21 19.98
N SER A 303 -2.44 -0.71 19.09
CA SER A 303 -2.80 -2.08 19.44
C SER A 303 -2.65 -3.03 18.28
N TYR A 304 -2.15 -4.23 18.53
CA TYR A 304 -2.18 -5.37 17.64
C TYR A 304 -2.85 -6.55 18.34
N GLN A 305 -3.80 -7.17 17.65
CA GLN A 305 -4.52 -8.36 18.09
C GLN A 305 -4.33 -9.46 17.05
N PRO A 306 -3.44 -10.43 17.30
CA PRO A 306 -3.27 -11.55 16.37
C PRO A 306 -4.53 -12.42 16.35
N ALA A 307 -4.82 -13.00 15.21
CA ALA A 307 -5.87 -13.98 15.05
C ALA A 307 -5.66 -15.19 15.98
N THR A 308 -6.75 -15.74 16.47
CA THR A 308 -6.72 -16.90 17.37
C THR A 308 -7.28 -18.14 16.68
N ASN A 309 -6.85 -19.32 17.15
CA ASN A 309 -7.27 -20.62 16.59
C ASN A 309 -6.94 -20.81 15.11
N VAL A 310 -5.80 -20.28 14.70
CA VAL A 310 -5.33 -20.35 13.31
C VAL A 310 -4.72 -21.72 13.06
N MET A 311 -4.98 -22.26 11.89
CA MET A 311 -4.27 -23.43 11.37
C MET A 311 -2.89 -22.99 10.92
N SER A 312 -1.84 -23.70 11.34
CA SER A 312 -0.47 -23.44 10.91
C SER A 312 -0.20 -24.15 9.59
N VAL A 313 0.26 -23.39 8.61
CA VAL A 313 0.73 -23.90 7.32
C VAL A 313 2.22 -23.60 7.22
N ILE A 314 3.04 -24.64 7.32
CA ILE A 314 4.50 -24.51 7.22
C ILE A 314 4.93 -24.96 5.84
N VAL A 315 5.67 -24.10 5.15
CA VAL A 315 6.23 -24.38 3.81
C VAL A 315 7.73 -24.49 3.92
N GLU A 316 8.27 -25.57 3.38
CA GLU A 316 9.70 -25.80 3.30
C GLU A 316 10.09 -26.09 1.85
N ILE A 317 11.22 -25.57 1.39
CA ILE A 317 11.74 -25.79 0.04
C ILE A 317 13.18 -26.26 0.06
N ASN A 318 13.55 -27.08 -0.91
CA ASN A 318 14.92 -27.52 -1.09
C ASN A 318 15.24 -27.72 -2.59
N PRO A 319 16.25 -27.06 -3.13
CA PRO A 319 17.10 -26.07 -2.44
C PRO A 319 16.35 -24.76 -2.18
N SER A 320 16.81 -23.95 -1.23
CA SER A 320 16.28 -22.62 -0.94
C SER A 320 16.76 -21.56 -1.94
N SER A 321 17.71 -21.93 -2.80
CA SER A 321 18.20 -21.14 -3.93
C SER A 321 18.19 -22.00 -5.19
N SER A 322 17.74 -21.45 -6.32
CA SER A 322 17.57 -22.22 -7.56
C SER A 322 17.65 -21.33 -8.80
N PRO A 323 18.27 -21.81 -9.89
CA PRO A 323 18.26 -21.07 -11.15
C PRO A 323 16.87 -21.08 -11.80
N LEU A 324 16.63 -20.12 -12.69
CA LEU A 324 15.44 -20.10 -13.55
C LEU A 324 15.33 -21.39 -14.37
N ASN A 325 14.11 -21.77 -14.73
CA ASN A 325 13.78 -23.02 -15.47
C ASN A 325 14.17 -24.32 -14.76
N SER A 326 14.41 -24.27 -13.46
CA SER A 326 14.68 -25.44 -12.65
C SER A 326 13.42 -25.96 -11.94
N GLU A 327 13.60 -26.95 -11.09
CA GLU A 327 12.56 -27.46 -10.20
C GLU A 327 13.10 -27.45 -8.77
N VAL A 328 12.25 -27.10 -7.81
CA VAL A 328 12.53 -27.18 -6.38
C VAL A 328 11.54 -28.11 -5.69
N ASP A 329 12.03 -28.86 -4.73
CA ASP A 329 11.18 -29.70 -3.90
C ASP A 329 10.53 -28.82 -2.83
N CYS A 330 9.21 -28.94 -2.66
CA CYS A 330 8.42 -28.19 -1.69
C CYS A 330 7.63 -29.15 -0.81
N TRP A 331 7.70 -28.95 0.51
CA TRP A 331 6.90 -29.66 1.49
C TRP A 331 5.96 -28.66 2.18
N VAL A 332 4.71 -29.09 2.33
CA VAL A 332 3.71 -28.33 3.07
C VAL A 332 3.27 -29.19 4.26
N ASN A 333 3.41 -28.67 5.46
CA ASN A 333 2.96 -29.32 6.70
C ASN A 333 1.85 -28.50 7.32
N ILE A 334 0.74 -29.14 7.67
CA ILE A 334 -0.44 -28.48 8.21
C ILE A 334 -0.74 -29.05 9.59
N THR A 335 -0.84 -28.13 10.57
CA THR A 335 -1.25 -28.47 11.94
C THR A 335 -2.38 -27.58 12.41
N ASP A 336 -3.18 -28.08 13.33
CA ASP A 336 -4.19 -27.26 14.02
C ASP A 336 -3.54 -26.36 15.09
N SER A 337 -4.38 -25.59 15.77
CA SER A 337 -3.93 -24.66 16.84
C SER A 337 -3.34 -25.39 18.07
N SER A 338 -3.52 -26.71 18.18
CA SER A 338 -2.92 -27.55 19.23
C SER A 338 -1.57 -28.14 18.80
N GLY A 339 -1.17 -27.99 17.51
CA GLY A 339 0.01 -28.56 16.93
C GLY A 339 -0.18 -29.99 16.40
N ASP A 340 -1.43 -30.49 16.35
CA ASP A 340 -1.72 -31.80 15.80
C ASP A 340 -1.79 -31.76 14.26
N ASN A 341 -1.17 -32.74 13.61
CA ASN A 341 -1.16 -32.84 12.15
C ASN A 341 -2.54 -33.07 11.56
N ILE A 342 -2.89 -32.36 10.49
CA ILE A 342 -4.20 -32.46 9.83
C ILE A 342 -4.05 -33.10 8.46
N SER A 343 -4.68 -34.28 8.30
CA SER A 343 -4.72 -35.01 7.03
C SER A 343 -5.88 -34.57 6.14
N GLY A 344 -5.76 -34.83 4.83
CA GLY A 344 -6.82 -34.64 3.85
C GLY A 344 -7.14 -33.17 3.52
N LYS A 345 -6.33 -32.22 3.96
CA LYS A 345 -6.47 -30.81 3.57
C LYS A 345 -5.96 -30.59 2.15
N SER A 346 -6.79 -29.92 1.36
CA SER A 346 -6.46 -29.57 -0.02
C SER A 346 -6.22 -28.08 -0.17
N GLY A 347 -5.21 -27.73 -0.95
CA GLY A 347 -4.81 -26.36 -1.20
C GLY A 347 -3.96 -26.24 -2.46
N TYR A 348 -3.31 -25.11 -2.59
CA TYR A 348 -2.42 -24.82 -3.70
C TYR A 348 -1.10 -24.28 -3.19
N VAL A 349 -0.03 -24.59 -3.92
CA VAL A 349 1.25 -23.89 -3.81
C VAL A 349 1.38 -22.97 -5.02
N TYR A 350 1.68 -21.73 -4.78
CA TYR A 350 1.86 -20.67 -5.76
C TYR A 350 3.27 -20.09 -5.64
N LEU A 351 3.88 -19.82 -6.75
CA LEU A 351 5.12 -19.04 -6.87
C LEU A 351 4.80 -17.89 -7.83
N THR A 352 5.10 -16.67 -7.44
CA THR A 352 4.85 -15.45 -8.23
C THR A 352 5.35 -15.61 -9.66
N GLY A 353 4.50 -15.29 -10.65
CA GLY A 353 4.79 -15.45 -12.08
C GLY A 353 4.75 -16.90 -12.59
N VAL A 354 4.30 -17.86 -11.76
CA VAL A 354 4.15 -19.28 -12.14
C VAL A 354 2.76 -19.77 -11.75
N ASN A 355 2.17 -20.63 -12.57
CA ASN A 355 0.90 -21.25 -12.27
C ASN A 355 0.93 -22.02 -10.95
N ARG A 356 -0.18 -21.94 -10.20
CA ARG A 356 -0.36 -22.67 -8.96
C ARG A 356 -0.42 -24.19 -9.18
N THR A 357 0.06 -24.94 -8.20
CA THR A 357 0.01 -26.40 -8.18
C THR A 357 -0.84 -26.87 -7.00
N SER A 358 -1.83 -27.73 -7.25
CA SER A 358 -2.68 -28.29 -6.19
C SER A 358 -1.97 -29.34 -5.37
N PHE A 359 -2.31 -29.43 -4.07
CA PHE A 359 -1.86 -30.49 -3.18
C PHE A 359 -2.98 -31.00 -2.28
N THR A 360 -2.77 -32.16 -1.66
CA THR A 360 -3.60 -32.68 -0.56
C THR A 360 -2.68 -33.35 0.46
N THR A 361 -2.87 -33.03 1.75
CA THR A 361 -2.06 -33.62 2.82
C THR A 361 -2.39 -35.08 3.03
N SER A 362 -1.35 -35.87 3.23
CA SER A 362 -1.40 -37.28 3.61
C SER A 362 -1.79 -37.47 5.08
N ASP A 363 -1.86 -38.72 5.55
CA ASP A 363 -2.26 -39.07 6.91
C ASP A 363 -1.38 -38.42 8.00
N ASN A 364 -0.15 -38.05 7.68
CA ASN A 364 0.75 -37.36 8.59
C ASN A 364 0.66 -35.82 8.51
N GLY A 365 -0.34 -35.28 7.82
CA GLY A 365 -0.55 -33.82 7.69
C GLY A 365 0.41 -33.13 6.71
N SER A 366 1.20 -33.88 5.92
CA SER A 366 2.15 -33.30 4.98
C SER A 366 1.79 -33.58 3.53
N ALA A 367 2.23 -32.71 2.64
CA ALA A 367 2.19 -32.88 1.18
C ALA A 367 3.57 -32.57 0.60
N TYR A 368 3.91 -33.26 -0.48
CA TYR A 368 5.12 -33.01 -1.27
C TYR A 368 4.73 -32.57 -2.67
N ILE A 369 5.33 -31.48 -3.11
CA ILE A 369 5.10 -30.85 -4.41
C ILE A 369 6.45 -30.57 -5.06
N ARG A 370 6.58 -30.83 -6.34
CA ARG A 370 7.70 -30.35 -7.13
C ARG A 370 7.28 -29.09 -7.86
N LEU A 371 7.86 -27.95 -7.47
CA LEU A 371 7.60 -26.65 -8.06
C LEU A 371 8.51 -26.43 -9.25
N LYS A 372 7.93 -25.96 -10.34
CA LYS A 372 8.68 -25.51 -11.50
C LYS A 372 8.97 -24.03 -11.35
N VAL A 373 10.24 -23.67 -11.30
CA VAL A 373 10.67 -22.28 -11.34
C VAL A 373 10.51 -21.75 -12.77
N GLY A 374 9.80 -20.62 -12.93
CA GLY A 374 9.55 -20.01 -14.24
C GLY A 374 10.81 -19.49 -14.91
N ASN A 375 10.66 -19.02 -16.13
CA ASN A 375 11.71 -18.32 -16.88
C ASN A 375 11.49 -16.81 -16.94
N THR A 376 10.27 -16.36 -16.67
CA THR A 376 9.92 -14.97 -16.47
C THR A 376 9.32 -14.89 -15.08
N MET A 377 10.05 -14.32 -14.17
CA MET A 377 9.53 -13.90 -12.90
C MET A 377 9.02 -12.49 -13.10
N ASP A 378 8.30 -11.95 -12.18
CA ASP A 378 7.56 -10.73 -12.29
C ASP A 378 8.14 -9.66 -13.25
N ASP A 379 7.27 -9.01 -14.00
CA ASP A 379 7.64 -8.03 -15.03
C ASP A 379 8.09 -6.67 -14.45
N THR A 380 8.16 -6.55 -13.11
CA THR A 380 8.67 -5.32 -12.51
C THR A 380 10.15 -5.13 -12.85
N PRO A 381 10.51 -4.00 -13.46
CA PRO A 381 11.87 -3.78 -13.94
C PRO A 381 12.85 -3.36 -12.83
N THR A 382 12.75 -3.95 -11.64
CA THR A 382 13.69 -3.71 -10.57
C THR A 382 15.00 -4.46 -10.81
N SER A 383 16.11 -3.89 -10.38
CA SER A 383 17.43 -4.52 -10.54
C SER A 383 17.58 -5.83 -9.77
N ASP A 384 16.66 -6.10 -8.85
CA ASP A 384 16.71 -7.17 -7.86
C ASP A 384 15.63 -8.24 -8.02
N ASP A 385 14.81 -8.20 -9.08
CA ASP A 385 13.76 -9.19 -9.44
C ASP A 385 14.27 -10.64 -9.50
N TRP A 386 15.52 -10.82 -9.32
CA TRP A 386 16.24 -12.09 -9.37
C TRP A 386 16.54 -12.67 -7.99
N ALA A 387 16.36 -11.88 -6.94
CA ALA A 387 16.93 -12.23 -5.66
C ALA A 387 16.03 -13.14 -4.84
N THR A 388 14.77 -12.77 -4.64
CA THR A 388 13.89 -13.52 -3.74
C THR A 388 12.43 -13.48 -4.20
N HIS A 389 11.74 -14.64 -4.09
CA HIS A 389 10.32 -14.75 -4.38
C HIS A 389 9.60 -15.54 -3.30
N GLY A 390 8.39 -15.13 -2.97
CA GLY A 390 7.55 -15.88 -2.04
C GLY A 390 7.01 -17.16 -2.68
N VAL A 391 7.27 -18.30 -2.04
CA VAL A 391 6.53 -19.55 -2.28
C VAL A 391 5.41 -19.59 -1.26
N VAL A 392 4.18 -19.61 -1.73
CA VAL A 392 2.97 -19.50 -0.93
C VAL A 392 2.20 -20.80 -0.97
N ALA A 393 1.97 -21.45 0.18
CA ALA A 393 0.96 -22.48 0.29
C ALA A 393 -0.29 -21.91 0.93
N TYR A 394 -1.45 -22.11 0.30
CA TYR A 394 -2.69 -21.57 0.84
C TYR A 394 -3.86 -22.57 0.74
N LEU A 395 -4.72 -22.49 1.74
CA LEU A 395 -5.93 -23.27 1.89
C LEU A 395 -7.11 -22.30 1.78
N HIS A 396 -7.65 -22.14 0.58
CA HIS A 396 -8.74 -21.19 0.35
C HIS A 396 -9.96 -21.46 1.23
N SER A 397 -10.35 -22.72 1.41
CA SER A 397 -11.50 -23.11 2.25
C SER A 397 -11.28 -22.86 3.75
N ASP A 398 -10.04 -22.96 4.20
CA ASP A 398 -9.67 -22.80 5.60
C ASP A 398 -9.08 -21.42 5.90
N GLN A 399 -8.92 -20.57 4.89
CA GLN A 399 -8.42 -19.21 5.00
C GLN A 399 -7.05 -19.14 5.68
N SER A 400 -6.18 -20.12 5.39
CA SER A 400 -4.86 -20.27 6.03
C SER A 400 -3.76 -20.24 4.99
N VAL A 401 -2.63 -19.64 5.35
CA VAL A 401 -1.48 -19.39 4.47
C VAL A 401 -0.19 -19.74 5.19
N GLY A 402 0.78 -20.21 4.43
CA GLY A 402 2.17 -20.28 4.83
C GLY A 402 3.06 -19.82 3.69
N THR A 403 4.19 -19.21 4.02
CA THR A 403 5.13 -18.67 3.04
C THR A 403 6.55 -19.11 3.36
N VAL A 404 7.37 -19.18 2.34
CA VAL A 404 8.83 -19.29 2.45
C VAL A 404 9.46 -18.54 1.28
N THR A 405 10.64 -17.99 1.48
CA THR A 405 11.38 -17.27 0.44
C THR A 405 12.25 -18.22 -0.36
N LEU A 406 12.13 -18.18 -1.70
CA LEU A 406 13.01 -18.81 -2.66
C LEU A 406 13.96 -17.75 -3.22
N THR A 407 15.27 -17.96 -3.08
CA THR A 407 16.26 -17.13 -3.76
C THR A 407 16.45 -17.66 -5.18
N LEU A 408 16.21 -16.83 -6.17
CA LEU A 408 16.52 -17.16 -7.56
C LEU A 408 17.99 -16.80 -7.84
N GLU A 409 18.74 -17.81 -8.17
CA GLU A 409 20.03 -17.61 -8.82
C GLU A 409 19.73 -17.20 -10.25
N GLY A 410 19.47 -15.94 -10.48
CA GLY A 410 19.65 -15.38 -11.81
C GLY A 410 21.02 -15.83 -12.22
N SER A 411 21.18 -16.43 -13.40
CA SER A 411 22.54 -16.80 -13.84
C SER A 411 23.39 -15.56 -13.56
N ALA A 412 24.46 -15.70 -12.79
CA ALA A 412 25.37 -14.61 -12.42
C ALA A 412 25.79 -13.78 -13.66
N ILE A 413 25.58 -14.34 -14.81
CA ILE A 413 25.72 -13.81 -16.15
C ILE A 413 24.60 -12.81 -16.48
N GLY A 414 23.34 -13.05 -16.11
CA GLY A 414 22.22 -12.13 -16.36
C GLY A 414 22.38 -10.81 -15.59
N GLY A 415 22.67 -10.87 -14.29
CA GLY A 415 22.92 -9.68 -13.47
C GLY A 415 24.18 -8.93 -13.89
N LEU A 416 25.27 -9.63 -14.21
CA LEU A 416 26.48 -9.02 -14.77
C LEU A 416 26.23 -8.39 -16.14
N LEU A 417 25.46 -9.06 -17.01
CA LEU A 417 25.13 -8.53 -18.33
C LEU A 417 24.26 -7.28 -18.22
N ARG A 418 23.32 -7.26 -17.29
CA ARG A 418 22.45 -6.10 -17.06
C ARG A 418 23.22 -4.92 -16.46
N GLN A 419 24.08 -5.17 -15.48
CA GLN A 419 24.95 -4.17 -14.87
C GLN A 419 25.94 -3.60 -15.88
N GLU A 420 26.57 -4.43 -16.71
CA GLU A 420 27.48 -4.01 -17.77
C GLU A 420 26.72 -3.34 -18.92
N ALA A 421 25.51 -3.80 -19.28
CA ALA A 421 24.67 -3.15 -20.27
C ALA A 421 24.26 -1.75 -19.81
N ASN A 422 23.84 -1.57 -18.57
CA ASN A 422 23.54 -0.26 -17.99
C ASN A 422 24.77 0.66 -17.96
N ARG A 423 25.93 0.11 -17.60
CA ARG A 423 27.19 0.84 -17.60
C ARG A 423 27.63 1.28 -18.99
N PHE A 424 27.34 0.49 -20.03
CA PHE A 424 27.71 0.78 -21.41
C PHE A 424 26.59 1.40 -22.25
N ALA A 425 25.36 1.48 -21.76
CA ALA A 425 24.24 2.14 -22.42
C ALA A 425 24.51 3.62 -22.75
N ALA A 426 25.40 4.28 -22.00
CA ALA A 426 25.86 5.64 -22.29
C ALA A 426 26.92 5.70 -23.42
N GLN A 427 27.45 4.56 -23.88
CA GLN A 427 28.45 4.48 -24.94
C GLN A 427 27.85 3.65 -26.08
N ALA A 428 27.41 4.30 -27.14
CA ALA A 428 26.94 3.59 -28.34
C ALA A 428 28.01 2.59 -28.79
N GLY A 429 27.72 1.30 -28.69
CA GLY A 429 28.65 0.23 -29.02
C GLY A 429 28.01 -1.14 -29.09
N GLU A 430 28.74 -2.10 -29.58
CA GLU A 430 28.38 -3.51 -29.60
C GLU A 430 29.14 -4.21 -28.48
N ILE A 431 28.44 -4.94 -27.59
CA ILE A 431 29.04 -5.74 -26.53
C ILE A 431 28.84 -7.21 -26.87
N THR A 432 29.92 -7.93 -26.97
CA THR A 432 29.90 -9.38 -27.22
C THR A 432 30.41 -10.13 -25.99
N PHE A 433 29.63 -11.09 -25.53
CA PHE A 433 30.00 -11.97 -24.43
C PHE A 433 30.17 -13.39 -24.92
N LEU A 434 31.27 -14.00 -24.53
CA LEU A 434 31.54 -15.41 -24.74
C LEU A 434 31.19 -16.18 -23.47
N LEU A 435 30.21 -17.07 -23.56
CA LEU A 435 29.78 -17.94 -22.48
C LEU A 435 30.23 -19.35 -22.74
N ASP A 436 31.20 -19.84 -21.95
CA ASP A 436 31.74 -21.22 -21.99
C ASP A 436 32.13 -21.71 -23.40
N GLY A 437 32.42 -20.80 -24.34
CA GLY A 437 32.79 -21.15 -25.69
C GLY A 437 31.71 -21.84 -26.52
N GLN A 438 30.47 -21.89 -26.03
CA GLN A 438 29.38 -22.58 -26.71
C GLN A 438 28.42 -21.67 -27.48
N PHE A 439 28.27 -20.41 -27.05
CA PHE A 439 27.53 -19.41 -27.84
C PHE A 439 28.02 -17.99 -27.55
N GLU A 440 27.83 -17.14 -28.53
CA GLU A 440 28.07 -15.70 -28.43
C GLU A 440 26.73 -14.98 -28.37
N SER A 441 26.60 -14.03 -27.46
CA SER A 441 25.47 -13.10 -27.41
C SER A 441 26.00 -11.69 -27.64
N SER A 442 25.49 -11.00 -28.64
CA SER A 442 25.86 -9.62 -28.93
C SER A 442 24.66 -8.68 -28.75
N PHE A 443 24.92 -7.57 -28.09
CA PHE A 443 23.94 -6.52 -27.85
C PHE A 443 24.36 -5.27 -28.62
N ARG A 444 23.41 -4.67 -29.36
CA ARG A 444 23.58 -3.37 -30.01
C ARG A 444 22.66 -2.36 -29.35
N TYR A 445 23.21 -1.24 -28.99
CA TYR A 445 22.51 -0.08 -28.43
C TYR A 445 22.47 1.06 -29.45
#